data_0bc05c224385c2cf27fe01664fb6a2e8
#
_entry.id   0bc05c224385c2cf27fe01664fb6a2e8
#
_cell.length_a   1.000
_cell.length_b   1.000
_cell.length_c   1.000
_cell.angle_alpha   90.00
_cell.angle_beta   90.00
_cell.angle_gamma   90.00
#
_symmetry.space_group_name_H-M   'P 1'
#
loop_
_entity.id
_entity.type
_entity.pdbx_description
1 polymer ?
#
loop_
_entity_poly.entity_id
_entity_poly.type
_entity_poly.pdbx_seq_one_letter_code
_entity_poly.pdbx_strand_id
1 'polypeptide(L)'
;MTVSPVTPAPPRRRRKRWWVVPAALLAVVLAAGAWAYVRGTWADTQPHDPAGVAEGPVSQVYQTPDGGKQVRSAIVLPYPREQVWKVVTDYAHYGDFLPYLADLEVTPADGGCHMKGQAKSALPGWWPFELDVHQAKAPQSWSAGWDQAGDPVRVNKGGWVLTPAGEGQTLLVLYLETEVRGTPTFLIRNVFLHRLKEVLRAVGRRVRAEAAGPS
;
A
#
# COMPACT_ATOMS: atom_id res chain seq x y z
N MET A 1 13.89 -82.14 -31.65
CA MET A 1 14.25 -80.76 -31.27
C MET A 1 12.97 -79.95 -31.18
N THR A 2 12.45 -79.76 -29.95
CA THR A 2 11.20 -79.08 -29.68
C THR A 2 11.53 -77.63 -29.29
N VAL A 3 11.19 -76.65 -30.11
CA VAL A 3 11.38 -75.24 -29.84
C VAL A 3 10.22 -74.75 -28.99
N SER A 4 10.48 -74.35 -27.74
CA SER A 4 9.50 -73.76 -26.85
C SER A 4 9.14 -72.35 -27.26
N PRO A 5 7.87 -71.95 -27.26
CA PRO A 5 7.44 -70.61 -27.65
C PRO A 5 7.83 -69.58 -26.60
N VAL A 6 8.50 -68.52 -27.02
CA VAL A 6 8.88 -67.34 -26.19
C VAL A 6 7.57 -66.51 -25.96
N THR A 7 7.11 -66.44 -24.74
CA THR A 7 5.97 -65.59 -24.36
C THR A 7 6.48 -64.12 -24.30
N PRO A 8 5.83 -63.18 -25.04
CA PRO A 8 6.23 -61.78 -24.97
C PRO A 8 5.85 -61.14 -23.62
N ALA A 9 6.79 -60.38 -23.07
CA ALA A 9 6.59 -59.68 -21.77
C ALA A 9 5.45 -58.66 -21.89
N PRO A 10 4.62 -58.49 -20.86
CA PRO A 10 3.50 -57.57 -20.86
C PRO A 10 4.00 -56.11 -20.94
N PRO A 11 3.29 -55.25 -21.65
CA PRO A 11 3.69 -53.83 -21.79
C PRO A 11 3.65 -53.14 -20.43
N ARG A 12 4.78 -52.53 -20.05
CA ARG A 12 4.88 -51.70 -18.82
C ARG A 12 3.90 -50.55 -18.95
N ARG A 13 2.77 -50.61 -18.22
CA ARG A 13 1.81 -49.51 -18.07
C ARG A 13 2.55 -48.32 -17.46
N ARG A 14 2.89 -47.30 -18.25
CA ARG A 14 3.26 -45.99 -17.77
C ARG A 14 2.07 -45.42 -17.02
N ARG A 15 2.08 -45.52 -15.65
CA ARG A 15 1.18 -44.78 -14.80
C ARG A 15 1.38 -43.32 -15.12
N LYS A 16 0.46 -42.74 -15.89
CA LYS A 16 0.44 -41.29 -16.12
C LYS A 16 0.38 -40.61 -14.78
N ARG A 17 1.39 -39.83 -14.44
CA ARG A 17 1.50 -39.06 -13.18
C ARG A 17 0.56 -37.85 -13.22
N TRP A 18 -0.72 -38.07 -13.32
CA TRP A 18 -1.75 -37.02 -13.36
C TRP A 18 -1.83 -36.23 -12.04
N TRP A 19 -1.36 -36.80 -10.97
CA TRP A 19 -1.33 -36.20 -9.65
C TRP A 19 -0.21 -35.18 -9.42
N VAL A 20 0.82 -35.17 -10.25
CA VAL A 20 1.98 -34.27 -10.07
C VAL A 20 1.60 -32.81 -10.36
N VAL A 21 0.78 -32.57 -11.38
CA VAL A 21 0.35 -31.22 -11.76
C VAL A 21 -0.53 -30.56 -10.69
N PRO A 22 -1.62 -31.19 -10.21
CA PRO A 22 -2.44 -30.59 -9.15
C PRO A 22 -1.69 -30.45 -7.81
N ALA A 23 -0.80 -31.38 -7.48
CA ALA A 23 0.01 -31.28 -6.27
C ALA A 23 1.03 -30.12 -6.36
N ALA A 24 1.65 -29.90 -7.51
CA ALA A 24 2.55 -28.76 -7.73
C ALA A 24 1.81 -27.43 -7.66
N LEU A 25 0.62 -27.34 -8.28
CA LEU A 25 -0.23 -26.14 -8.18
C LEU A 25 -0.65 -25.85 -6.74
N LEU A 26 -1.06 -26.85 -5.99
CA LEU A 26 -1.40 -26.67 -4.57
C LEU A 26 -0.21 -26.19 -3.76
N ALA A 27 0.98 -26.77 -3.98
CA ALA A 27 2.20 -26.34 -3.30
C ALA A 27 2.55 -24.86 -3.61
N VAL A 28 2.39 -24.43 -4.86
CA VAL A 28 2.60 -23.03 -5.26
C VAL A 28 1.59 -22.10 -4.58
N VAL A 29 0.31 -22.48 -4.53
CA VAL A 29 -0.74 -21.69 -3.87
C VAL A 29 -0.48 -21.59 -2.36
N LEU A 30 -0.10 -22.69 -1.72
CA LEU A 30 0.23 -22.70 -0.29
C LEU A 30 1.49 -21.86 0.00
N ALA A 31 2.52 -21.97 -0.83
CA ALA A 31 3.74 -21.15 -0.69
C ALA A 31 3.47 -19.66 -0.89
N ALA A 32 2.67 -19.29 -1.90
CA ALA A 32 2.25 -17.92 -2.14
C ALA A 32 1.39 -17.37 -0.99
N GLY A 33 0.47 -18.19 -0.46
CA GLY A 33 -0.34 -17.84 0.71
C GLY A 33 0.49 -17.65 1.98
N ALA A 34 1.44 -18.54 2.24
CA ALA A 34 2.37 -18.43 3.37
C ALA A 34 3.27 -17.19 3.24
N TRP A 35 3.80 -16.93 2.05
CA TRP A 35 4.59 -15.74 1.79
C TRP A 35 3.78 -14.46 1.98
N ALA A 36 2.55 -14.40 1.46
CA ALA A 36 1.66 -13.26 1.64
C ALA A 36 1.31 -13.04 3.13
N TYR A 37 1.08 -14.14 3.86
CA TYR A 37 0.84 -14.08 5.30
C TYR A 37 2.03 -13.50 6.05
N VAL A 38 3.23 -14.04 5.85
CA VAL A 38 4.46 -13.57 6.52
C VAL A 38 4.69 -12.09 6.17
N ARG A 39 4.63 -11.72 4.89
CA ARG A 39 4.85 -10.35 4.45
C ARG A 39 3.85 -9.35 5.03
N GLY A 40 2.58 -9.73 5.19
CA GLY A 40 1.53 -8.86 5.73
C GLY A 40 1.43 -8.88 7.27
N THR A 41 2.13 -9.80 7.94
CA THR A 41 2.11 -9.91 9.41
C THR A 41 3.43 -9.51 10.06
N TRP A 42 4.55 -9.73 9.37
CA TRP A 42 5.86 -9.26 9.85
C TRP A 42 5.86 -7.73 9.89
N ALA A 43 6.15 -7.18 11.05
CA ALA A 43 6.17 -5.74 11.24
C ALA A 43 7.55 -5.31 11.72
N ASP A 44 8.02 -4.22 11.13
CA ASP A 44 9.24 -3.56 11.55
C ASP A 44 8.92 -2.58 12.69
N THR A 45 9.77 -2.51 13.69
CA THR A 45 9.66 -1.57 14.81
C THR A 45 10.46 -0.29 14.58
N GLN A 46 11.27 -0.25 13.51
CA GLN A 46 12.06 0.90 13.12
C GLN A 46 11.37 1.68 12.01
N PRO A 47 11.28 3.02 12.11
CA PRO A 47 10.79 3.85 11.00
C PRO A 47 11.79 3.83 9.84
N HIS A 48 11.33 4.18 8.64
CA HIS A 48 12.21 4.32 7.49
C HIS A 48 13.33 5.33 7.73
N ASP A 49 14.56 4.90 7.47
CA ASP A 49 15.71 5.80 7.39
C ASP A 49 15.65 6.59 6.07
N PRO A 50 15.77 7.93 6.10
CA PRO A 50 15.85 8.75 4.91
C PRO A 50 16.91 8.30 3.90
N ALA A 51 18.06 7.83 4.36
CA ALA A 51 19.12 7.29 3.49
C ALA A 51 18.67 6.05 2.70
N GLY A 52 17.84 5.19 3.29
CA GLY A 52 17.31 3.98 2.64
C GLY A 52 16.19 4.26 1.62
N VAL A 53 15.66 5.49 1.56
CA VAL A 53 14.58 5.85 0.62
C VAL A 53 15.03 6.78 -0.51
N ALA A 54 16.32 7.08 -0.62
CA ALA A 54 16.87 7.98 -1.63
C ALA A 54 16.69 7.46 -3.07
N GLU A 55 16.62 6.14 -3.27
CA GLU A 55 16.48 5.52 -4.60
C GLU A 55 15.02 5.40 -5.07
N GLY A 56 14.05 5.77 -4.24
CA GLY A 56 12.64 5.73 -4.59
C GLY A 56 11.74 5.28 -3.42
N PRO A 57 10.41 5.17 -3.64
CA PRO A 57 9.51 4.87 -2.56
C PRO A 57 9.69 3.44 -2.04
N VAL A 58 9.83 3.32 -0.73
CA VAL A 58 9.87 2.06 0.02
C VAL A 58 8.60 1.89 0.83
N SER A 59 8.24 0.63 1.15
CA SER A 59 7.07 0.32 1.99
C SER A 59 7.39 -0.79 2.96
N GLN A 60 6.86 -0.67 4.17
CA GLN A 60 6.97 -1.67 5.22
C GLN A 60 5.66 -1.78 6.00
N VAL A 61 5.46 -2.91 6.68
CA VAL A 61 4.51 -2.99 7.79
C VAL A 61 5.24 -2.53 9.04
N TYR A 62 4.74 -1.49 9.68
CA TYR A 62 5.34 -0.88 10.86
C TYR A 62 4.49 -1.20 12.08
N GLN A 63 5.11 -1.58 13.18
CA GLN A 63 4.45 -1.76 14.46
C GLN A 63 4.50 -0.45 15.25
N THR A 64 3.35 0.08 15.58
CA THR A 64 3.21 1.29 16.38
C THR A 64 3.55 1.03 17.85
N PRO A 65 3.94 2.04 18.63
CA PRO A 65 4.30 1.86 20.06
C PRO A 65 3.17 1.28 20.93
N ASP A 66 1.92 1.49 20.54
CA ASP A 66 0.72 0.93 21.18
C ASP A 66 0.40 -0.51 20.72
N GLY A 67 1.26 -1.12 19.89
CA GLY A 67 1.13 -2.49 19.41
C GLY A 67 0.29 -2.65 18.14
N GLY A 68 -0.28 -1.57 17.60
CA GLY A 68 -0.98 -1.57 16.32
C GLY A 68 -0.05 -1.86 15.15
N LYS A 69 -0.61 -2.15 13.98
CA LYS A 69 0.16 -2.39 12.75
C LYS A 69 -0.40 -1.58 11.61
N GLN A 70 0.44 -0.77 11.02
CA GLN A 70 0.13 0.07 9.87
C GLN A 70 1.08 -0.20 8.70
N VAL A 71 0.63 0.02 7.49
CA VAL A 71 1.52 0.09 6.32
C VAL A 71 2.06 1.52 6.25
N ARG A 72 3.38 1.64 6.20
CA ARG A 72 4.07 2.91 5.96
C ARG A 72 4.80 2.84 4.63
N SER A 73 4.72 3.93 3.88
CA SER A 73 5.52 4.13 2.67
C SER A 73 6.20 5.48 2.75
N ALA A 74 7.44 5.54 2.32
CA ALA A 74 8.26 6.74 2.40
C ALA A 74 9.00 7.01 1.09
N ILE A 75 9.22 8.28 0.78
CA ILE A 75 10.03 8.77 -0.33
C ILE A 75 10.72 10.06 0.08
N VAL A 76 11.97 10.25 -0.35
CA VAL A 76 12.63 11.57 -0.30
C VAL A 76 12.35 12.31 -1.60
N LEU A 77 11.84 13.52 -1.48
CA LEU A 77 11.56 14.42 -2.60
C LEU A 77 12.59 15.57 -2.57
N PRO A 78 13.23 15.92 -3.70
CA PRO A 78 14.19 17.01 -3.79
C PRO A 78 13.47 18.39 -3.90
N TYR A 79 12.55 18.63 -2.98
CA TYR A 79 11.74 19.84 -2.90
C TYR A 79 11.56 20.26 -1.44
N PRO A 80 11.48 21.59 -1.16
CA PRO A 80 11.18 22.12 0.16
C PRO A 80 9.84 21.61 0.67
N ARG A 81 9.74 21.50 1.98
CA ARG A 81 8.54 20.98 2.67
C ARG A 81 7.27 21.74 2.31
N GLU A 82 7.37 23.03 2.11
CA GLU A 82 6.27 23.92 1.73
C GLU A 82 5.65 23.53 0.37
N GLN A 83 6.48 23.19 -0.61
CA GLN A 83 6.02 22.76 -1.94
C GLN A 83 5.35 21.39 -1.87
N VAL A 84 5.94 20.45 -1.13
CA VAL A 84 5.35 19.12 -0.93
C VAL A 84 4.03 19.23 -0.17
N TRP A 85 3.99 20.07 0.88
CA TRP A 85 2.79 20.32 1.67
C TRP A 85 1.64 20.82 0.85
N LYS A 86 1.88 21.81 -0.03
CA LYS A 86 0.87 22.34 -0.93
C LYS A 86 0.17 21.24 -1.74
N VAL A 87 0.93 20.28 -2.26
CA VAL A 87 0.39 19.17 -3.05
C VAL A 87 -0.38 18.16 -2.18
N VAL A 88 0.16 17.78 -1.02
CA VAL A 88 -0.49 16.78 -0.14
C VAL A 88 -1.69 17.35 0.63
N THR A 89 -1.93 18.65 0.60
CA THR A 89 -3.10 19.29 1.19
C THR A 89 -4.06 19.86 0.14
N ASP A 90 -3.78 19.66 -1.13
CA ASP A 90 -4.67 20.02 -2.25
C ASP A 90 -5.71 18.92 -2.50
N TYR A 91 -6.53 18.67 -1.48
CA TYR A 91 -7.49 17.54 -1.47
C TYR A 91 -8.50 17.60 -2.61
N ALA A 92 -8.91 18.80 -3.03
CA ALA A 92 -9.88 18.99 -4.11
C ALA A 92 -9.38 18.41 -5.45
N HIS A 93 -8.07 18.39 -5.67
CA HIS A 93 -7.46 17.89 -6.89
C HIS A 93 -6.86 16.48 -6.76
N TYR A 94 -7.10 15.78 -5.67
CA TYR A 94 -6.59 14.42 -5.49
C TYR A 94 -7.06 13.46 -6.59
N GLY A 95 -8.28 13.61 -7.09
CA GLY A 95 -8.81 12.82 -8.21
C GLY A 95 -8.04 12.98 -9.51
N ASP A 96 -7.32 14.10 -9.70
CA ASP A 96 -6.57 14.40 -10.92
C ASP A 96 -5.27 13.59 -11.02
N PHE A 97 -4.68 13.21 -9.88
CA PHE A 97 -3.37 12.57 -9.86
C PHE A 97 -3.27 11.31 -9.00
N LEU A 98 -4.19 11.06 -8.07
CA LEU A 98 -4.22 9.84 -7.28
C LEU A 98 -5.13 8.79 -7.92
N PRO A 99 -4.59 7.66 -8.44
CA PRO A 99 -5.34 6.72 -9.29
C PRO A 99 -6.38 5.88 -8.53
N TYR A 100 -6.47 6.04 -7.22
CA TYR A 100 -7.33 5.24 -6.35
C TYR A 100 -8.44 6.06 -5.69
N LEU A 101 -8.60 7.32 -6.05
CA LEU A 101 -9.64 8.21 -5.54
C LEU A 101 -10.48 8.78 -6.69
N ALA A 102 -11.79 8.90 -6.47
CA ALA A 102 -12.74 9.47 -7.41
C ALA A 102 -13.89 10.16 -6.67
N ASP A 103 -14.66 10.98 -7.38
CA ASP A 103 -15.88 11.65 -6.93
C ASP A 103 -15.66 12.39 -5.60
N LEU A 104 -14.59 13.16 -5.51
CA LEU A 104 -14.20 13.84 -4.28
C LEU A 104 -15.02 15.10 -4.06
N GLU A 105 -15.62 15.20 -2.89
CA GLU A 105 -16.23 16.40 -2.33
C GLU A 105 -15.42 16.81 -1.10
N VAL A 106 -14.92 18.04 -1.12
CA VAL A 106 -14.07 18.57 -0.03
C VAL A 106 -14.71 19.83 0.53
N THR A 107 -15.03 19.80 1.82
CA THR A 107 -15.54 20.95 2.55
C THR A 107 -14.47 21.40 3.56
N PRO A 108 -13.98 22.64 3.45
CA PRO A 108 -13.02 23.19 4.41
C PRO A 108 -13.59 23.15 5.84
N ALA A 109 -12.73 22.83 6.80
CA ALA A 109 -13.00 22.87 8.23
C ALA A 109 -11.84 23.52 8.98
N ASP A 110 -12.07 23.91 10.23
CA ASP A 110 -11.01 24.52 11.05
C ASP A 110 -9.90 23.49 11.29
N GLY A 111 -8.68 23.86 10.90
CA GLY A 111 -7.51 22.99 11.02
C GLY A 111 -7.47 21.79 10.05
N GLY A 112 -8.30 21.78 8.98
CA GLY A 112 -8.31 20.67 8.00
C GLY A 112 -9.43 20.73 7.01
N CYS A 113 -10.07 19.59 6.72
CA CYS A 113 -11.23 19.50 5.86
C CYS A 113 -12.06 18.24 6.18
N HIS A 114 -13.33 18.30 5.80
CA HIS A 114 -14.18 17.12 5.65
C HIS A 114 -14.14 16.66 4.20
N MET A 115 -13.90 15.37 3.97
CA MET A 115 -13.74 14.81 2.63
C MET A 115 -14.61 13.56 2.46
N LYS A 116 -15.39 13.55 1.37
CA LYS A 116 -16.16 12.39 0.90
C LYS A 116 -15.70 11.99 -0.48
N GLY A 117 -15.91 10.74 -0.84
CA GLY A 117 -15.58 10.26 -2.16
C GLY A 117 -15.64 8.76 -2.28
N GLN A 118 -15.00 8.26 -3.32
CA GLN A 118 -14.85 6.84 -3.56
C GLN A 118 -13.37 6.46 -3.60
N ALA A 119 -13.02 5.36 -2.94
CA ALA A 119 -11.68 4.81 -2.94
C ALA A 119 -11.67 3.40 -3.53
N LYS A 120 -10.69 3.10 -4.38
CA LYS A 120 -10.42 1.76 -4.87
C LYS A 120 -9.62 1.00 -3.82
N SER A 121 -10.30 0.22 -2.99
CA SER A 121 -9.71 -0.53 -1.89
C SER A 121 -8.98 -1.80 -2.35
N ALA A 122 -8.48 -2.59 -1.40
CA ALA A 122 -7.93 -3.93 -1.66
C ALA A 122 -8.98 -4.91 -2.22
N LEU A 123 -10.25 -4.65 -1.97
CA LEU A 123 -11.38 -5.42 -2.48
C LEU A 123 -11.79 -4.93 -3.89
N PRO A 124 -12.43 -5.76 -4.71
CA PRO A 124 -12.96 -5.33 -6.00
C PRO A 124 -13.99 -4.20 -5.85
N GLY A 125 -13.92 -3.24 -6.78
CA GLY A 125 -14.87 -2.13 -6.86
C GLY A 125 -14.39 -0.84 -6.20
N TRP A 126 -15.27 0.17 -6.26
CA TRP A 126 -15.13 1.47 -5.61
C TRP A 126 -15.93 1.47 -4.32
N TRP A 127 -15.37 2.02 -3.27
CA TRP A 127 -15.95 2.03 -1.93
C TRP A 127 -16.12 3.46 -1.46
N PRO A 128 -17.32 3.86 -1.04
CA PRO A 128 -17.53 5.18 -0.49
C PRO A 128 -16.75 5.36 0.80
N PHE A 129 -16.23 6.55 1.01
CA PHE A 129 -15.61 6.96 2.26
C PHE A 129 -16.04 8.37 2.64
N GLU A 130 -15.99 8.63 3.92
CA GLU A 130 -16.23 9.93 4.51
C GLU A 130 -15.31 10.08 5.70
N LEU A 131 -14.49 11.12 5.74
CA LEU A 131 -13.48 11.30 6.78
C LEU A 131 -13.18 12.76 7.04
N ASP A 132 -12.76 13.04 8.26
CA ASP A 132 -12.24 14.33 8.69
C ASP A 132 -10.72 14.30 8.67
N VAL A 133 -10.13 15.25 7.96
CA VAL A 133 -8.68 15.41 7.89
C VAL A 133 -8.28 16.53 8.83
N HIS A 134 -7.34 16.23 9.72
CA HIS A 134 -6.75 17.19 10.65
C HIS A 134 -5.31 17.50 10.25
N GLN A 135 -4.97 18.77 10.22
CA GLN A 135 -3.62 19.23 9.88
C GLN A 135 -2.92 19.79 11.11
N ALA A 136 -1.63 19.49 11.23
CA ALA A 136 -0.76 20.03 12.25
C ALA A 136 0.61 20.41 11.68
N LYS A 137 1.14 21.55 12.12
CA LYS A 137 2.47 22.01 11.75
C LYS A 137 3.30 22.25 13.00
N ALA A 138 4.31 21.41 13.19
CA ALA A 138 5.30 21.56 14.25
C ALA A 138 6.68 21.86 13.63
N PRO A 139 7.64 22.39 14.36
CA PRO A 139 8.98 22.71 13.83
C PRO A 139 9.65 21.51 13.15
N GLN A 140 9.52 20.33 13.74
CA GLN A 140 10.17 19.10 13.29
C GLN A 140 9.39 18.35 12.19
N SER A 141 8.04 18.46 12.18
CA SER A 141 7.21 17.71 11.24
C SER A 141 5.88 18.41 10.96
N TRP A 142 5.39 18.27 9.72
CA TRP A 142 4.02 18.64 9.36
C TRP A 142 3.24 17.37 9.09
N SER A 143 2.00 17.33 9.52
CA SER A 143 1.14 16.16 9.33
C SER A 143 -0.26 16.55 8.89
N ALA A 144 -0.88 15.68 8.08
CA ALA A 144 -2.28 15.72 7.72
C ALA A 144 -2.82 14.30 7.88
N GLY A 145 -3.64 14.07 8.90
CA GLY A 145 -4.09 12.74 9.28
C GLY A 145 -5.60 12.63 9.36
N TRP A 146 -6.10 11.42 9.24
CA TRP A 146 -7.51 11.08 9.40
C TRP A 146 -7.70 9.84 10.26
N ASP A 147 -8.86 9.77 10.90
CA ASP A 147 -9.32 8.61 11.67
C ASP A 147 -10.82 8.45 11.38
N GLN A 148 -11.19 7.35 10.77
CA GLN A 148 -12.56 7.01 10.44
C GLN A 148 -12.87 5.59 10.91
N ALA A 149 -14.05 5.40 11.53
CA ALA A 149 -14.61 4.10 11.83
C ALA A 149 -16.04 4.00 11.29
N GLY A 150 -16.40 2.84 10.75
CA GLY A 150 -17.73 2.60 10.19
C GLY A 150 -17.87 1.20 9.61
N ASP A 151 -19.06 0.82 9.14
CA ASP A 151 -19.27 -0.46 8.48
C ASP A 151 -19.21 -0.26 6.95
N PRO A 152 -18.50 -1.10 6.18
CA PRO A 152 -17.74 -2.31 6.58
C PRO A 152 -16.31 -2.05 7.05
N VAL A 153 -15.84 -0.81 7.04
CA VAL A 153 -14.46 -0.44 7.43
C VAL A 153 -14.44 -0.17 8.93
N ARG A 154 -13.83 -1.06 9.71
CA ARG A 154 -13.75 -0.94 11.17
C ARG A 154 -12.74 0.08 11.63
N VAL A 155 -11.63 0.15 10.89
CA VAL A 155 -10.51 1.08 11.13
C VAL A 155 -10.07 1.61 9.79
N ASN A 156 -9.95 2.92 9.69
CA ASN A 156 -9.31 3.61 8.58
C ASN A 156 -8.59 4.83 9.14
N LYS A 157 -7.38 4.59 9.64
CA LYS A 157 -6.49 5.63 10.16
C LYS A 157 -5.36 5.82 9.18
N GLY A 158 -5.06 7.05 8.85
CA GLY A 158 -3.98 7.30 7.91
C GLY A 158 -3.52 8.75 7.94
N GLY A 159 -2.50 9.03 7.16
CA GLY A 159 -2.03 10.40 7.02
C GLY A 159 -0.69 10.53 6.37
N TRP A 160 -0.39 11.79 6.09
CA TRP A 160 0.87 12.28 5.59
C TRP A 160 1.72 12.81 6.75
N VAL A 161 3.00 12.52 6.70
CA VAL A 161 4.00 13.14 7.59
C VAL A 161 5.15 13.64 6.74
N LEU A 162 5.50 14.91 6.91
CA LEU A 162 6.58 15.58 6.20
C LEU A 162 7.65 16.01 7.20
N THR A 163 8.88 15.54 6.99
CA THR A 163 10.04 15.94 7.78
C THR A 163 11.17 16.40 6.86
N PRO A 164 12.01 17.36 7.29
CA PRO A 164 13.22 17.69 6.54
C PRO A 164 14.13 16.47 6.39
N ALA A 165 14.68 16.26 5.18
CA ALA A 165 15.61 15.15 4.88
C ALA A 165 16.99 15.63 4.43
N GLY A 166 17.24 16.93 4.49
CA GLY A 166 18.44 17.62 4.01
C GLY A 166 18.08 19.00 3.51
N GLU A 167 19.06 19.71 2.98
CA GLU A 167 18.84 21.06 2.41
C GLU A 167 17.90 20.96 1.18
N GLY A 168 16.76 21.65 1.24
CA GLY A 168 15.76 21.67 0.18
C GLY A 168 15.10 20.30 -0.10
N GLN A 169 15.22 19.32 0.81
CA GLN A 169 14.66 17.99 0.63
C GLN A 169 13.63 17.67 1.73
N THR A 170 12.64 16.89 1.35
CA THR A 170 11.56 16.45 2.25
C THR A 170 11.43 14.94 2.23
N LEU A 171 11.49 14.31 3.41
CA LEU A 171 11.00 12.95 3.60
C LEU A 171 9.48 13.01 3.75
N LEU A 172 8.79 12.44 2.79
CA LEU A 172 7.34 12.28 2.77
C LEU A 172 6.99 10.84 3.15
N VAL A 173 6.23 10.69 4.22
CA VAL A 173 5.69 9.41 4.68
C VAL A 173 4.18 9.42 4.55
N LEU A 174 3.63 8.36 3.94
CA LEU A 174 2.22 8.03 3.96
C LEU A 174 2.04 6.77 4.81
N TYR A 175 1.18 6.83 5.82
CA TYR A 175 0.82 5.67 6.63
C TYR A 175 -0.66 5.36 6.54
N LEU A 176 -1.00 4.08 6.65
CA LEU A 176 -2.38 3.61 6.61
C LEU A 176 -2.54 2.37 7.49
N GLU A 177 -3.51 2.44 8.39
CA GLU A 177 -4.06 1.33 9.15
C GLU A 177 -5.50 1.12 8.69
N THR A 178 -5.82 -0.07 8.21
CA THR A 178 -7.15 -0.37 7.70
C THR A 178 -7.56 -1.77 8.09
N GLU A 179 -8.76 -1.87 8.65
CA GLU A 179 -9.43 -3.14 8.94
C GLU A 179 -10.82 -3.15 8.30
N VAL A 180 -11.09 -4.21 7.55
CA VAL A 180 -12.40 -4.40 6.89
C VAL A 180 -13.03 -5.68 7.41
N ARG A 181 -14.31 -5.61 7.77
CA ARG A 181 -15.07 -6.77 8.26
C ARG A 181 -15.01 -7.91 7.24
N GLY A 182 -14.69 -9.13 7.72
CA GLY A 182 -14.65 -10.33 6.90
C GLY A 182 -13.43 -10.47 5.99
N THR A 183 -12.51 -9.51 6.00
CA THR A 183 -11.29 -9.57 5.21
C THR A 183 -10.06 -9.70 6.12
N PRO A 184 -9.22 -10.73 5.93
CA PRO A 184 -7.98 -10.88 6.69
C PRO A 184 -7.06 -9.67 6.50
N THR A 185 -6.67 -9.03 7.60
CA THR A 185 -5.90 -7.77 7.59
C THR A 185 -4.55 -7.91 6.86
N PHE A 186 -3.91 -9.08 6.90
CA PHE A 186 -2.66 -9.31 6.17
C PHE A 186 -2.81 -9.20 4.64
N LEU A 187 -3.98 -9.56 4.08
CA LEU A 187 -4.25 -9.39 2.65
C LEU A 187 -4.38 -7.90 2.30
N ILE A 188 -5.09 -7.14 3.14
CA ILE A 188 -5.23 -5.69 2.98
C ILE A 188 -3.86 -5.02 3.01
N ARG A 189 -3.01 -5.35 4.00
CA ARG A 189 -1.65 -4.81 4.12
C ARG A 189 -0.79 -5.12 2.91
N ASN A 190 -0.86 -6.33 2.35
CA ASN A 190 -0.09 -6.69 1.15
C ASN A 190 -0.45 -5.81 -0.06
N VAL A 191 -1.73 -5.50 -0.25
CA VAL A 191 -2.17 -4.60 -1.31
C VAL A 191 -1.63 -3.20 -1.08
N PHE A 192 -1.71 -2.68 0.15
CA PHE A 192 -1.23 -1.34 0.47
C PHE A 192 0.29 -1.21 0.42
N LEU A 193 1.07 -2.25 0.74
CA LEU A 193 2.52 -2.25 0.53
C LEU A 193 2.94 -1.91 -0.91
N HIS A 194 2.09 -2.19 -1.88
CA HIS A 194 2.31 -1.83 -3.29
C HIS A 194 1.68 -0.47 -3.64
N ARG A 195 0.40 -0.29 -3.33
CA ARG A 195 -0.37 0.90 -3.71
C ARG A 195 0.16 2.20 -3.12
N LEU A 196 0.59 2.20 -1.86
CA LEU A 196 1.11 3.42 -1.24
C LEU A 196 2.38 3.91 -1.93
N LYS A 197 3.21 3.01 -2.49
CA LYS A 197 4.34 3.42 -3.33
C LYS A 197 3.91 4.10 -4.63
N GLU A 198 2.82 3.65 -5.22
CA GLU A 198 2.27 4.28 -6.44
C GLU A 198 1.70 5.67 -6.13
N VAL A 199 1.01 5.81 -4.99
CA VAL A 199 0.53 7.10 -4.49
C VAL A 199 1.69 8.06 -4.27
N LEU A 200 2.78 7.64 -3.60
CA LEU A 200 3.96 8.49 -3.40
C LEU A 200 4.62 8.90 -4.71
N ARG A 201 4.69 8.01 -5.70
CA ARG A 201 5.19 8.36 -7.05
C ARG A 201 4.29 9.39 -7.73
N ALA A 202 2.97 9.26 -7.58
CA ALA A 202 2.01 10.21 -8.15
C ALA A 202 2.16 11.60 -7.52
N VAL A 203 2.27 11.67 -6.19
CA VAL A 203 2.59 12.93 -5.47
C VAL A 203 3.91 13.51 -5.95
N GLY A 204 4.97 12.70 -6.05
CA GLY A 204 6.28 13.19 -6.55
C GLY A 204 6.22 13.76 -7.96
N ARG A 205 5.43 13.15 -8.87
CA ARG A 205 5.19 13.70 -10.21
C ARG A 205 4.44 15.03 -10.16
N ARG A 206 3.41 15.14 -9.31
CA ARG A 206 2.63 16.37 -9.15
C ARG A 206 3.48 17.51 -8.60
N VAL A 207 4.27 17.27 -7.55
CA VAL A 207 5.21 18.26 -7.00
C VAL A 207 6.19 18.75 -8.07
N ARG A 208 6.74 17.84 -8.89
CA ARG A 208 7.64 18.19 -10.00
C ARG A 208 6.96 19.07 -11.03
N ALA A 209 5.72 18.74 -11.41
CA ALA A 209 4.96 19.50 -12.39
C ALA A 209 4.67 20.93 -11.89
N GLU A 210 4.28 21.10 -10.62
CA GLU A 210 4.05 22.41 -10.03
C GLU A 210 5.34 23.23 -9.88
N ALA A 211 6.46 22.59 -9.57
CA ALA A 211 7.76 23.25 -9.48
C ALA A 211 8.29 23.75 -10.84
N ALA A 212 7.91 23.08 -11.93
CA ALA A 212 8.29 23.49 -13.28
C ALA A 212 7.50 24.71 -13.81
N GLY A 213 6.40 25.09 -13.13
CA GLY A 213 5.50 26.16 -13.57
C GLY A 213 4.56 25.75 -14.71
N PRO A 214 3.55 26.55 -15.02
CA PRO A 214 2.71 26.33 -16.19
C PRO A 214 3.54 26.50 -17.47
N SER A 215 3.53 25.48 -18.32
CA SER A 215 4.12 25.50 -19.68
C SER A 215 3.22 26.27 -20.65
#